data_1e427e54fd0425ceeaa774b0660aef3d
#
_entry.id   1e427e54fd0425ceeaa774b0660aef3d
#
_cell.length_a   1.000
_cell.length_b   1.000
_cell.length_c   1.000
_cell.angle_alpha   90.00
_cell.angle_beta   90.00
_cell.angle_gamma   90.00
#
_symmetry.space_group_name_H-M   'P 1'
#
loop_
_entity.id
_entity.type
_entity.pdbx_description
1 polymer ?
#
loop_
_entity_poly.entity_id
_entity_poly.type
_entity_poly.pdbx_seq_one_letter_code
_entity_poly.pdbx_strand_id
1 'polypeptide(L)'
;MKNAILRLAVAGLLFAALLPAQEVTAGIYGVVQDSTSAVVPNAAIKLRNVATGRTHQTATDESGNYSLVFLPIGTYEVSAEAQGFKKLVLSDVTLRVNDNRRILITLEVGQLAEQVTVEGSAVTVNTASGTTSQLLDGRDMIKLPSRGRNVLPFALLMPGVVSDTPYDRRNNRAMVNGIRPTHNAWLLDGGYNIDTGGNWGTPLSPNIETVAEFRAIRGNYSAEFGIGGGSQFNVITKGGTNGLHGSLYWFHRNDKLNARNFFSPRREPFKGNDFGFSVGGPVYIPKVYDGRNKTFFFVLLGWIKERREQNFLQIVPTAAYKTGNFSGLGRPLFDPDNGMPFAGNVIPAARIDRNALGYAKMYPDPNFLDAAGRNWTTLAGRVDDTNEKNFRIDHNFSDKHRVMWRYTPEFRLNDFATSSGFSFLRQNNQTPARNMTANYNLNYARKSLRRRLFVGAA
;
A
#
# COMPACT_ATOMS: atom_id res chain seq x y z
N MET A 1 21.21 -31.09 18.50
CA MET A 1 20.18 -30.50 17.65
C MET A 1 19.86 -29.03 18.03
N LYS A 2 19.53 -28.69 19.28
CA LYS A 2 19.20 -27.30 19.68
C LYS A 2 20.28 -26.27 19.33
N ASN A 3 21.56 -26.59 19.54
CA ASN A 3 22.68 -25.69 19.23
C ASN A 3 22.94 -25.54 17.72
N ALA A 4 22.60 -26.53 16.89
CA ALA A 4 22.71 -26.44 15.45
C ALA A 4 21.60 -25.55 14.86
N ILE A 5 20.37 -25.65 15.36
CA ILE A 5 19.24 -24.80 14.99
C ILE A 5 19.51 -23.34 15.38
N LEU A 6 20.07 -23.12 16.59
CA LEU A 6 20.44 -21.77 17.03
C LEU A 6 21.57 -21.17 16.17
N ARG A 7 22.58 -21.98 15.79
CA ARG A 7 23.66 -21.53 14.89
C ARG A 7 23.17 -21.26 13.47
N LEU A 8 22.25 -22.07 12.94
CA LEU A 8 21.59 -21.83 11.65
C LEU A 8 20.71 -20.57 11.69
N ALA A 9 19.97 -20.36 12.77
CA ALA A 9 19.16 -19.13 12.97
C ALA A 9 20.05 -17.89 13.05
N VAL A 10 21.16 -17.95 13.79
CA VAL A 10 22.15 -16.86 13.88
C VAL A 10 22.86 -16.65 12.54
N ALA A 11 23.23 -17.69 11.81
CA ALA A 11 23.82 -17.57 10.48
C ALA A 11 22.82 -17.00 9.47
N GLY A 12 21.54 -17.41 9.50
CA GLY A 12 20.46 -16.84 8.70
C GLY A 12 20.22 -15.36 9.01
N LEU A 13 20.26 -14.97 10.27
CA LEU A 13 20.21 -13.57 10.71
C LEU A 13 21.41 -12.74 10.22
N LEU A 14 22.61 -13.32 10.22
CA LEU A 14 23.83 -12.67 9.69
C LEU A 14 23.81 -12.55 8.16
N PHE A 15 23.24 -13.52 7.45
CA PHE A 15 23.10 -13.48 5.98
C PHE A 15 22.04 -12.46 5.54
N ALA A 16 20.94 -12.34 6.29
CA ALA A 16 19.92 -11.33 6.05
C ALA A 16 20.45 -9.89 6.24
N ALA A 17 21.56 -9.71 6.98
CA ALA A 17 22.23 -8.41 7.17
C ALA A 17 22.96 -7.88 5.92
N LEU A 18 23.10 -8.68 4.87
CA LEU A 18 23.81 -8.33 3.63
C LEU A 18 22.88 -7.82 2.51
N LEU A 19 21.56 -7.88 2.71
CA LEU A 19 20.60 -7.42 1.70
C LEU A 19 20.46 -5.89 1.75
N PRO A 20 20.60 -5.19 0.60
CA PRO A 20 20.32 -3.76 0.52
C PRO A 20 18.84 -3.52 0.79
N ALA A 21 18.55 -2.66 1.74
CA ALA A 21 17.20 -2.31 2.12
C ALA A 21 16.81 -0.95 1.56
N GLN A 22 15.59 -0.86 1.05
CA GLN A 22 15.04 0.38 0.50
C GLN A 22 14.77 1.41 1.60
N GLU A 23 15.05 2.68 1.29
CA GLU A 23 14.90 3.75 2.27
C GLU A 23 13.45 4.20 2.45
N VAL A 24 12.98 4.17 3.70
CA VAL A 24 11.71 4.79 4.13
C VAL A 24 11.98 5.91 5.15
N THR A 25 13.10 6.60 4.97
CA THR A 25 13.58 7.65 5.85
C THR A 25 13.81 8.93 5.07
N ALA A 26 14.09 10.01 5.78
CA ALA A 26 14.46 11.30 5.24
C ALA A 26 15.88 11.68 5.63
N GLY A 27 16.40 12.76 5.03
CA GLY A 27 17.65 13.38 5.41
C GLY A 27 17.55 14.89 5.38
N ILE A 28 18.40 15.55 6.14
CA ILE A 28 18.68 16.98 5.98
C ILE A 28 20.18 17.20 5.80
N TYR A 29 20.51 18.21 5.05
CA TYR A 29 21.86 18.67 4.86
C TYR A 29 21.87 20.18 4.60
N GLY A 30 23.00 20.81 4.76
CA GLY A 30 23.10 22.25 4.49
C GLY A 30 24.40 22.83 4.96
N VAL A 31 24.42 24.13 5.01
CA VAL A 31 25.56 24.94 5.47
C VAL A 31 25.12 25.84 6.61
N VAL A 32 25.95 26.01 7.60
CA VAL A 32 25.81 27.04 8.63
C VAL A 32 26.74 28.20 8.30
N GLN A 33 26.19 29.39 8.24
CA GLN A 33 26.91 30.62 7.94
C GLN A 33 26.49 31.74 8.93
N ASP A 34 27.27 32.79 9.03
CA ASP A 34 26.89 34.00 9.73
C ASP A 34 26.12 34.99 8.81
N SER A 35 25.76 36.15 9.37
CA SER A 35 25.07 37.23 8.61
C SER A 35 25.92 37.82 7.48
N THR A 36 27.22 37.57 7.44
CA THR A 36 28.15 38.02 6.38
C THR A 36 28.38 36.93 5.32
N SER A 37 27.70 35.78 5.45
CA SER A 37 27.89 34.58 4.64
C SER A 37 29.22 33.85 4.88
N ALA A 38 29.94 34.14 5.98
CA ALA A 38 31.09 33.35 6.38
C ALA A 38 30.63 32.03 7.03
N VAL A 39 31.31 30.95 6.68
CA VAL A 39 30.96 29.61 7.22
C VAL A 39 31.28 29.48 8.70
N VAL A 40 30.44 28.79 9.44
CA VAL A 40 30.62 28.57 10.88
C VAL A 40 30.98 27.10 11.14
N PRO A 41 32.26 26.75 11.36
CA PRO A 41 32.67 25.39 11.68
C PRO A 41 32.32 25.02 13.13
N ASN A 42 32.21 23.71 13.39
CA ASN A 42 31.92 23.12 14.70
C ASN A 42 30.61 23.63 15.35
N ALA A 43 29.66 24.16 14.56
CA ALA A 43 28.34 24.50 15.05
C ALA A 43 27.59 23.21 15.39
N ALA A 44 27.03 23.13 16.59
CA ALA A 44 26.22 21.99 17.03
C ALA A 44 24.82 22.08 16.44
N ILE A 45 24.43 21.08 15.66
CA ILE A 45 23.10 20.96 15.07
C ILE A 45 22.33 19.85 15.78
N LYS A 46 21.16 20.18 16.33
CA LYS A 46 20.30 19.23 17.02
C LYS A 46 18.91 19.25 16.41
N LEU A 47 18.40 18.06 16.05
CA LEU A 47 17.04 17.83 15.59
C LEU A 47 16.25 17.11 16.66
N ARG A 48 15.09 17.63 17.01
CA ARG A 48 14.15 17.01 17.93
C ARG A 48 12.86 16.70 17.21
N ASN A 49 12.49 15.43 17.13
CA ASN A 49 11.17 15.02 16.61
C ASN A 49 10.09 15.43 17.62
N VAL A 50 9.14 16.25 17.18
CA VAL A 50 8.10 16.82 18.05
C VAL A 50 7.19 15.73 18.64
N ALA A 51 6.80 14.75 17.83
CA ALA A 51 5.83 13.73 18.22
C ALA A 51 6.42 12.65 19.16
N THR A 52 7.70 12.30 18.98
CA THR A 52 8.36 11.23 19.76
C THR A 52 9.37 11.74 20.77
N GLY A 53 9.71 13.03 20.74
CA GLY A 53 10.73 13.64 21.60
C GLY A 53 12.17 13.21 21.27
N ARG A 54 12.37 12.36 20.25
CA ARG A 54 13.69 11.85 19.89
C ARG A 54 14.58 12.94 19.32
N THR A 55 15.87 12.90 19.69
CA THR A 55 16.87 13.85 19.22
C THR A 55 17.92 13.18 18.35
N HIS A 56 18.42 13.93 17.37
CA HIS A 56 19.55 13.58 16.52
C HIS A 56 20.52 14.76 16.54
N GLN A 57 21.84 14.51 16.53
CA GLN A 57 22.85 15.54 16.64
C GLN A 57 23.96 15.32 15.63
N THR A 58 24.53 16.42 15.14
CA THR A 58 25.76 16.48 14.35
C THR A 58 26.45 17.82 14.59
N ALA A 59 27.64 17.97 14.05
CA ALA A 59 28.34 19.25 14.02
C ALA A 59 28.73 19.57 12.60
N THR A 60 28.93 20.87 12.31
CA THR A 60 29.43 21.31 11.01
C THR A 60 30.93 20.99 10.87
N ASP A 61 31.32 20.67 9.64
CA ASP A 61 32.73 20.50 9.24
C ASP A 61 33.46 21.87 9.10
N GLU A 62 34.72 21.82 8.66
CA GLU A 62 35.56 23.02 8.46
C GLU A 62 34.98 23.98 7.40
N SER A 63 34.16 23.47 6.48
CA SER A 63 33.45 24.23 5.45
C SER A 63 32.04 24.65 5.86
N GLY A 64 31.68 24.47 7.13
CA GLY A 64 30.36 24.78 7.65
C GLY A 64 29.25 23.80 7.24
N ASN A 65 29.56 22.71 6.55
CA ASN A 65 28.57 21.76 6.07
C ASN A 65 28.12 20.82 7.19
N TYR A 66 26.82 20.44 7.15
CA TYR A 66 26.30 19.42 8.04
C TYR A 66 25.39 18.46 7.26
N SER A 67 25.26 17.25 7.76
CA SER A 67 24.35 16.23 7.21
C SER A 67 23.82 15.32 8.31
N LEU A 68 22.51 15.12 8.32
CA LEU A 68 21.82 14.14 9.14
C LEU A 68 20.91 13.33 8.23
N VAL A 69 21.12 12.04 8.18
CA VAL A 69 20.44 11.12 7.27
C VAL A 69 19.75 10.00 8.07
N PHE A 70 18.81 9.27 7.43
CA PHE A 70 18.03 8.20 8.07
C PHE A 70 17.13 8.67 9.20
N LEU A 71 16.63 9.88 9.05
CA LEU A 71 15.67 10.45 9.96
C LEU A 71 14.29 9.82 9.70
N PRO A 72 13.55 9.42 10.74
CA PRO A 72 12.15 9.07 10.60
C PRO A 72 11.36 10.22 10.00
N ILE A 73 10.28 9.89 9.27
CA ILE A 73 9.32 10.92 8.84
C ILE A 73 8.66 11.58 10.04
N GLY A 74 8.28 12.85 9.90
CA GLY A 74 7.60 13.61 10.93
C GLY A 74 8.03 15.06 11.00
N THR A 75 7.49 15.80 11.97
CA THR A 75 7.81 17.20 12.20
C THR A 75 8.95 17.33 13.21
N TYR A 76 9.90 18.16 12.90
CA TYR A 76 11.12 18.39 13.68
C TYR A 76 11.28 19.86 14.06
N GLU A 77 11.88 20.04 15.21
CA GLU A 77 12.51 21.27 15.65
C GLU A 77 14.02 21.13 15.39
N VAL A 78 14.61 22.07 14.65
CA VAL A 78 16.04 22.08 14.31
C VAL A 78 16.68 23.23 15.05
N SER A 79 17.66 22.96 15.93
CA SER A 79 18.41 23.98 16.59
C SER A 79 19.89 23.99 16.18
N ALA A 80 20.45 25.18 16.06
CA ALA A 80 21.85 25.39 15.75
C ALA A 80 22.47 26.30 16.83
N GLU A 81 23.62 25.88 17.33
CA GLU A 81 24.37 26.56 18.42
C GLU A 81 25.85 26.63 18.07
N ALA A 82 26.45 27.80 18.19
CA ALA A 82 27.89 28.00 18.07
C ALA A 82 28.37 29.06 19.04
N GLN A 83 29.63 28.99 19.47
CA GLN A 83 30.21 29.95 20.39
C GLN A 83 30.28 31.36 19.76
N GLY A 84 29.78 32.38 20.44
CA GLY A 84 29.72 33.76 19.94
C GLY A 84 28.51 34.10 19.08
N PHE A 85 27.57 33.14 18.94
CA PHE A 85 26.34 33.31 18.18
C PHE A 85 25.09 33.05 19.04
N LYS A 86 24.00 33.69 18.69
CA LYS A 86 22.69 33.41 19.27
C LYS A 86 22.22 32.01 18.84
N LYS A 87 21.52 31.33 19.74
CA LYS A 87 20.88 30.06 19.40
C LYS A 87 19.75 30.27 18.39
N LEU A 88 19.80 29.59 17.22
CA LEU A 88 18.73 29.56 16.25
C LEU A 88 17.87 28.31 16.47
N VAL A 89 16.55 28.47 16.42
CA VAL A 89 15.58 27.37 16.44
C VAL A 89 14.64 27.53 15.28
N LEU A 90 14.61 26.51 14.38
CA LEU A 90 13.64 26.39 13.29
C LEU A 90 12.54 25.43 13.72
N SER A 91 11.32 25.90 13.84
CA SER A 91 10.13 25.08 14.13
C SER A 91 9.48 24.56 12.84
N ASP A 92 8.62 23.53 12.97
CA ASP A 92 7.78 22.97 11.89
C ASP A 92 8.52 22.45 10.65
N VAL A 93 9.76 21.98 10.82
CA VAL A 93 10.51 21.33 9.75
C VAL A 93 9.93 19.93 9.52
N THR A 94 9.01 19.80 8.57
CA THR A 94 8.41 18.51 8.24
C THR A 94 9.28 17.74 7.27
N LEU A 95 9.68 16.52 7.66
CA LEU A 95 10.41 15.57 6.83
C LEU A 95 9.48 14.45 6.40
N ARG A 96 9.46 14.17 5.09
CA ARG A 96 8.64 13.16 4.45
C ARG A 96 9.48 12.00 3.92
N VAL A 97 8.85 10.89 3.59
CA VAL A 97 9.59 9.71 3.10
C VAL A 97 10.41 10.07 1.86
N ASN A 98 11.67 9.65 1.85
CA ASN A 98 12.67 9.91 0.80
C ASN A 98 12.97 11.41 0.55
N ASP A 99 12.67 12.30 1.51
CA ASP A 99 13.10 13.69 1.42
C ASP A 99 14.59 13.81 1.74
N ASN A 100 15.31 14.52 0.87
CA ASN A 100 16.66 15.03 1.16
C ASN A 100 16.59 16.56 1.15
N ARG A 101 16.33 17.14 2.31
CA ARG A 101 16.02 18.57 2.44
C ARG A 101 17.29 19.36 2.71
N ARG A 102 17.57 20.35 1.87
CA ARG A 102 18.63 21.32 2.13
C ARG A 102 18.07 22.44 3.00
N ILE A 103 18.75 22.70 4.12
CA ILE A 103 18.41 23.80 5.03
C ILE A 103 19.66 24.65 5.23
N LEU A 104 19.61 25.89 4.77
CA LEU A 104 20.62 26.89 5.04
C LEU A 104 20.33 27.52 6.41
N ILE A 105 21.32 27.55 7.28
CA ILE A 105 21.24 28.11 8.63
C ILE A 105 22.11 29.34 8.71
N THR A 106 21.51 30.49 9.00
CA THR A 106 22.25 31.74 9.22
C THR A 106 22.21 32.12 10.71
N LEU A 107 23.35 32.17 11.34
CA LEU A 107 23.50 32.54 12.77
C LEU A 107 23.78 34.02 12.93
N GLU A 108 23.14 34.65 13.92
CA GLU A 108 23.42 36.04 14.32
C GLU A 108 24.43 36.05 15.43
N VAL A 109 25.40 37.00 15.38
CA VAL A 109 26.35 37.24 16.45
C VAL A 109 25.63 37.70 17.72
N GLY A 110 25.96 37.12 18.86
CA GLY A 110 25.33 37.44 20.13
C GLY A 110 25.64 36.39 21.21
N GLN A 111 25.02 36.55 22.37
CA GLN A 111 25.22 35.61 23.47
C GLN A 111 24.36 34.34 23.25
N LEU A 112 24.90 33.18 23.63
CA LEU A 112 24.23 31.88 23.48
C LEU A 112 22.88 31.78 24.24
N ALA A 113 22.72 32.64 25.28
CA ALA A 113 21.44 32.72 26.03
C ALA A 113 20.29 33.37 25.25
N GLU A 114 20.61 34.10 24.17
CA GLU A 114 19.60 34.69 23.30
C GLU A 114 19.14 33.67 22.24
N GLN A 115 17.84 33.50 22.08
CA GLN A 115 17.23 32.58 21.13
C GLN A 115 16.44 33.32 20.04
N VAL A 116 16.67 32.96 18.81
CA VAL A 116 15.87 33.37 17.66
C VAL A 116 15.04 32.18 17.16
N THR A 117 13.72 32.30 17.12
CA THR A 117 12.83 31.25 16.59
C THR A 117 12.29 31.69 15.26
N VAL A 118 12.42 30.83 14.23
CA VAL A 118 11.92 31.07 12.88
C VAL A 118 11.04 29.89 12.47
N GLU A 119 9.90 30.15 11.86
CA GLU A 119 9.08 29.10 11.28
C GLU A 119 9.74 28.52 10.02
N GLY A 120 10.02 27.22 10.04
CA GLY A 120 10.70 26.50 8.96
C GLY A 120 9.81 26.11 7.76
N SER A 121 8.66 26.74 7.61
CA SER A 121 7.65 26.36 6.60
C SER A 121 7.91 26.85 5.17
N ALA A 122 9.13 27.32 4.86
CA ALA A 122 9.48 27.68 3.48
C ALA A 122 9.27 26.51 2.53
N VAL A 123 8.50 26.73 1.46
CA VAL A 123 8.34 25.79 0.35
C VAL A 123 9.73 25.46 -0.19
N THR A 124 10.21 24.27 0.13
CA THR A 124 11.53 23.83 -0.31
C THR A 124 11.39 23.10 -1.62
N VAL A 125 11.96 23.67 -2.68
CA VAL A 125 12.17 22.95 -3.93
C VAL A 125 13.28 21.93 -3.72
N ASN A 126 13.00 20.65 -3.96
CA ASN A 126 14.01 19.61 -3.91
C ASN A 126 14.95 19.77 -5.11
N THR A 127 16.08 20.45 -4.94
CA THR A 127 17.09 20.64 -5.96
C THR A 127 18.18 19.56 -5.96
N ALA A 128 18.15 18.66 -4.98
CA ALA A 128 19.19 17.63 -4.80
C ALA A 128 18.89 16.32 -5.53
N SER A 129 17.69 16.14 -6.07
CA SER A 129 17.31 14.92 -6.73
C SER A 129 16.48 15.21 -7.98
N GLY A 130 16.86 14.61 -9.12
CA GLY A 130 16.05 14.60 -10.34
C GLY A 130 14.86 13.62 -10.30
N THR A 131 14.58 13.04 -9.14
CA THR A 131 13.51 12.05 -8.97
C THR A 131 12.14 12.67 -9.18
N THR A 132 11.37 12.14 -10.12
CA THR A 132 9.97 12.54 -10.30
C THR A 132 9.08 11.75 -9.36
N SER A 133 8.61 12.39 -8.31
CA SER A 133 7.76 11.76 -7.29
C SER A 133 6.58 12.63 -6.90
N GLN A 134 5.53 11.98 -6.38
CA GLN A 134 4.38 12.62 -5.76
C GLN A 134 4.08 11.96 -4.43
N LEU A 135 3.70 12.77 -3.46
CA LEU A 135 3.36 12.36 -2.11
C LEU A 135 1.90 12.70 -1.81
N LEU A 136 1.23 11.78 -1.13
CA LEU A 136 -0.07 11.99 -0.51
C LEU A 136 0.06 11.75 1.00
N ASP A 137 -0.33 12.74 1.79
CA ASP A 137 -0.40 12.61 3.24
C ASP A 137 -1.60 11.74 3.64
N GLY A 138 -1.43 10.88 4.64
CA GLY A 138 -2.50 10.00 5.12
C GLY A 138 -3.74 10.75 5.61
N ARG A 139 -3.58 11.96 6.15
CA ARG A 139 -4.70 12.82 6.57
C ARG A 139 -5.52 13.30 5.38
N ASP A 140 -4.88 13.61 4.27
CA ASP A 140 -5.57 14.05 3.06
C ASP A 140 -6.26 12.86 2.39
N MET A 141 -5.63 11.69 2.40
CA MET A 141 -6.24 10.46 1.88
C MET A 141 -7.54 10.08 2.60
N ILE A 142 -7.62 10.29 3.91
CA ILE A 142 -8.84 10.04 4.69
C ILE A 142 -9.98 10.98 4.28
N LYS A 143 -9.66 12.22 3.89
CA LYS A 143 -10.65 13.24 3.48
C LYS A 143 -11.13 13.05 2.04
N LEU A 144 -10.31 12.44 1.18
CA LEU A 144 -10.66 12.22 -0.21
C LEU A 144 -11.70 11.09 -0.34
N PRO A 145 -12.73 11.26 -1.18
CA PRO A 145 -13.70 10.21 -1.44
C PRO A 145 -13.01 9.06 -2.18
N SER A 146 -12.76 7.95 -1.50
CA SER A 146 -12.20 6.76 -2.09
C SER A 146 -13.14 5.58 -1.97
N ARG A 147 -13.37 4.87 -3.07
CA ARG A 147 -14.15 3.65 -3.05
C ARG A 147 -13.36 2.55 -2.38
N GLY A 148 -13.87 2.05 -1.24
CA GLY A 148 -13.31 0.89 -0.54
C GLY A 148 -12.09 1.17 0.32
N ARG A 149 -11.80 2.44 0.62
CA ARG A 149 -10.85 2.87 1.65
C ARG A 149 -9.51 2.14 1.66
N ASN A 150 -8.95 1.87 0.48
CA ASN A 150 -7.61 1.32 0.36
C ASN A 150 -6.68 2.28 -0.38
N VAL A 151 -5.37 2.05 -0.27
CA VAL A 151 -4.34 2.95 -0.79
C VAL A 151 -4.16 2.87 -2.31
N LEU A 152 -4.46 1.73 -2.94
CA LEU A 152 -4.11 1.47 -4.34
C LEU A 152 -4.76 2.45 -5.34
N PRO A 153 -6.05 2.82 -5.21
CA PRO A 153 -6.68 3.78 -6.11
C PRO A 153 -6.05 5.17 -6.09
N PHE A 154 -5.35 5.54 -5.01
CA PHE A 154 -4.69 6.85 -4.95
C PHE A 154 -3.50 6.97 -5.91
N ALA A 155 -2.95 5.85 -6.38
CA ALA A 155 -1.97 5.87 -7.46
C ALA A 155 -2.54 6.51 -8.74
N LEU A 156 -3.85 6.36 -9.00
CA LEU A 156 -4.51 6.93 -10.17
C LEU A 156 -4.70 8.46 -10.13
N LEU A 157 -4.49 9.07 -8.96
CA LEU A 157 -4.50 10.54 -8.84
C LEU A 157 -3.19 11.18 -9.34
N MET A 158 -2.21 10.35 -9.67
CA MET A 158 -0.89 10.82 -10.07
C MET A 158 -0.79 11.02 -11.58
N PRO A 159 -0.18 12.11 -12.07
CA PRO A 159 0.01 12.32 -13.50
C PRO A 159 0.76 11.15 -14.14
N GLY A 160 0.32 10.72 -15.34
CA GLY A 160 0.93 9.61 -16.09
C GLY A 160 0.58 8.22 -15.56
N VAL A 161 -0.36 8.10 -14.60
CA VAL A 161 -0.86 6.83 -14.11
C VAL A 161 -2.28 6.60 -14.63
N VAL A 162 -2.49 5.47 -15.27
CA VAL A 162 -3.80 5.03 -15.77
C VAL A 162 -4.08 3.59 -15.36
N SER A 163 -5.33 3.16 -15.44
CA SER A 163 -5.72 1.77 -15.19
C SER A 163 -6.68 1.30 -16.28
N ASP A 164 -6.56 0.06 -16.69
CA ASP A 164 -7.42 -0.59 -17.68
C ASP A 164 -8.71 -1.14 -17.09
N THR A 165 -8.80 -1.21 -15.77
CA THR A 165 -9.96 -1.74 -15.08
C THR A 165 -10.47 -0.79 -14.01
N PRO A 166 -11.81 -0.68 -13.87
CA PRO A 166 -12.37 0.00 -12.73
C PRO A 166 -11.98 -0.75 -11.46
N TYR A 167 -11.75 0.02 -10.43
CA TYR A 167 -11.47 -0.35 -9.05
C TYR A 167 -11.45 -1.85 -8.72
N ASP A 168 -10.27 -2.37 -8.47
CA ASP A 168 -10.05 -3.66 -7.83
C ASP A 168 -9.15 -3.45 -6.59
N ARG A 169 -9.56 -4.01 -5.45
CA ARG A 169 -8.79 -3.91 -4.20
C ARG A 169 -7.44 -4.63 -4.22
N ARG A 170 -7.23 -5.52 -5.18
CA ARG A 170 -6.10 -6.46 -5.18
C ARG A 170 -5.16 -6.27 -6.33
N ASN A 171 -5.69 -5.86 -7.48
CA ASN A 171 -4.91 -5.82 -8.69
C ASN A 171 -4.12 -4.52 -8.75
N ASN A 172 -2.82 -4.68 -8.81
CA ASN A 172 -1.92 -3.63 -9.23
C ASN A 172 -2.13 -3.39 -10.74
N ARG A 173 -3.18 -2.64 -11.09
CA ARG A 173 -3.51 -2.29 -12.48
C ARG A 173 -3.03 -0.91 -12.87
N ALA A 174 -2.21 -0.27 -12.04
CA ALA A 174 -1.62 1.02 -12.34
C ALA A 174 -0.56 0.85 -13.43
N MET A 175 -0.84 1.37 -14.61
CA MET A 175 0.13 1.55 -15.69
C MET A 175 0.74 2.94 -15.54
N VAL A 176 2.05 3.03 -15.43
CA VAL A 176 2.77 4.29 -15.23
C VAL A 176 3.63 4.58 -16.43
N ASN A 177 3.42 5.75 -17.06
CA ASN A 177 4.14 6.18 -18.26
C ASN A 177 4.13 5.11 -19.39
N GLY A 178 3.02 4.39 -19.55
CA GLY A 178 2.85 3.32 -20.54
C GLY A 178 3.50 1.98 -20.18
N ILE A 179 4.13 1.85 -19.01
CA ILE A 179 4.74 0.60 -18.56
C ILE A 179 3.68 -0.30 -17.90
N ARG A 180 3.80 -1.61 -18.14
CA ARG A 180 2.85 -2.61 -17.62
C ARG A 180 2.77 -2.61 -16.09
N PRO A 181 1.60 -2.88 -15.50
CA PRO A 181 1.40 -2.90 -14.05
C PRO A 181 2.36 -3.85 -13.30
N THR A 182 2.70 -4.97 -13.91
CA THR A 182 3.61 -5.99 -13.33
C THR A 182 5.05 -5.50 -13.14
N HIS A 183 5.41 -4.37 -13.74
CA HIS A 183 6.74 -3.75 -13.60
C HIS A 183 6.82 -2.69 -12.49
N ASN A 184 5.72 -2.46 -11.78
CA ASN A 184 5.73 -1.56 -10.61
C ASN A 184 6.12 -2.34 -9.34
N ALA A 185 6.89 -1.71 -8.48
CA ALA A 185 7.13 -2.23 -7.15
C ALA A 185 6.21 -1.54 -6.13
N TRP A 186 5.59 -2.34 -5.27
CA TRP A 186 4.81 -1.88 -4.14
C TRP A 186 5.54 -2.23 -2.85
N LEU A 187 5.71 -1.24 -2.00
CA LEU A 187 6.42 -1.37 -0.74
C LEU A 187 5.52 -0.95 0.41
N LEU A 188 5.67 -1.65 1.52
CA LEU A 188 5.00 -1.35 2.78
C LEU A 188 6.06 -1.29 3.88
N ASP A 189 6.33 -0.07 4.38
CA ASP A 189 7.44 0.24 5.30
C ASP A 189 8.80 -0.29 4.80
N GLY A 190 9.05 -0.21 3.50
CA GLY A 190 10.29 -0.67 2.85
C GLY A 190 10.35 -2.16 2.54
N GLY A 191 9.40 -2.97 3.02
CA GLY A 191 9.25 -4.36 2.62
C GLY A 191 8.41 -4.50 1.35
N TYR A 192 8.77 -5.44 0.48
CA TYR A 192 7.97 -5.69 -0.72
C TYR A 192 6.57 -6.21 -0.37
N ASN A 193 5.58 -5.68 -1.06
CA ASN A 193 4.18 -6.08 -1.00
C ASN A 193 3.69 -6.40 -2.43
N ILE A 194 4.36 -7.35 -3.05
CA ILE A 194 4.11 -7.81 -4.42
C ILE A 194 3.86 -9.31 -4.43
N ASP A 195 3.06 -9.76 -5.38
CA ASP A 195 2.92 -11.18 -5.68
C ASP A 195 4.21 -11.69 -6.34
N THR A 196 4.86 -12.65 -5.68
CA THR A 196 6.15 -13.22 -6.12
C THR A 196 6.02 -14.12 -7.33
N GLY A 197 4.81 -14.57 -7.68
CA GLY A 197 4.57 -15.43 -8.85
C GLY A 197 4.58 -14.67 -10.16
N GLY A 198 3.91 -13.52 -10.24
CA GLY A 198 3.74 -12.78 -11.48
C GLY A 198 3.63 -11.27 -11.31
N ASN A 199 3.70 -10.79 -10.08
CA ASN A 199 3.49 -9.38 -9.72
C ASN A 199 2.16 -8.79 -10.25
N TRP A 200 1.11 -9.64 -10.33
CA TRP A 200 -0.21 -9.24 -10.80
C TRP A 200 -1.00 -8.44 -9.77
N GLY A 201 -0.57 -8.45 -8.51
CA GLY A 201 -1.28 -7.81 -7.43
C GLY A 201 -0.43 -7.56 -6.19
N THR A 202 -1.07 -6.96 -5.21
CA THR A 202 -0.50 -6.80 -3.87
C THR A 202 -1.12 -7.82 -2.93
N PRO A 203 -0.33 -8.62 -2.19
CA PRO A 203 -0.85 -9.54 -1.17
C PRO A 203 -1.73 -8.84 -0.15
N LEU A 204 -1.33 -7.63 0.26
CA LEU A 204 -2.08 -6.78 1.18
C LEU A 204 -2.55 -5.50 0.50
N SER A 205 -3.73 -5.03 0.91
CA SER A 205 -4.24 -3.70 0.54
C SER A 205 -4.44 -2.87 1.82
N PRO A 206 -3.40 -2.16 2.27
CA PRO A 206 -3.45 -1.45 3.55
C PRO A 206 -4.64 -0.48 3.62
N ASN A 207 -5.34 -0.52 4.74
CA ASN A 207 -6.39 0.44 5.05
C ASN A 207 -5.81 1.85 5.15
N ILE A 208 -6.49 2.84 4.59
CA ILE A 208 -6.02 4.23 4.65
C ILE A 208 -5.85 4.75 6.07
N GLU A 209 -6.58 4.19 7.05
CA GLU A 209 -6.38 4.53 8.46
C GLU A 209 -5.02 4.11 9.01
N THR A 210 -4.33 3.13 8.39
CA THR A 210 -2.97 2.75 8.77
C THR A 210 -1.91 3.60 8.11
N VAL A 211 -2.25 4.36 7.06
CA VAL A 211 -1.28 5.05 6.23
C VAL A 211 -0.89 6.40 6.84
N ALA A 212 0.39 6.63 7.03
CA ALA A 212 0.97 7.93 7.35
C ALA A 212 1.26 8.71 6.07
N GLU A 213 1.92 8.07 5.11
CA GLU A 213 2.31 8.67 3.83
C GLU A 213 2.24 7.63 2.70
N PHE A 214 1.86 8.08 1.51
CA PHE A 214 1.92 7.33 0.27
C PHE A 214 2.73 8.12 -0.76
N ARG A 215 3.87 7.57 -1.18
CA ARG A 215 4.72 8.19 -2.20
C ARG A 215 4.82 7.29 -3.42
N ALA A 216 4.58 7.86 -4.60
CA ALA A 216 4.92 7.24 -5.87
C ALA A 216 6.12 7.92 -6.50
N ILE A 217 7.12 7.14 -6.85
CA ILE A 217 8.32 7.55 -7.57
C ILE A 217 8.19 6.99 -8.99
N ARG A 218 8.09 7.88 -10.00
CA ARG A 218 7.72 7.52 -11.37
C ARG A 218 8.87 7.55 -12.37
N GLY A 219 10.02 8.10 -11.98
CA GLY A 219 11.18 8.18 -12.85
C GLY A 219 12.40 8.73 -12.11
N ASN A 220 13.57 8.50 -12.68
CA ASN A 220 14.86 8.92 -12.17
C ASN A 220 15.12 8.54 -10.72
N TYR A 221 14.64 7.36 -10.31
CA TYR A 221 14.86 6.86 -8.97
C TYR A 221 16.25 6.21 -8.85
N SER A 222 16.77 6.21 -7.63
CA SER A 222 18.08 5.65 -7.29
C SER A 222 18.16 4.15 -7.57
N ALA A 223 19.34 3.64 -7.87
CA ALA A 223 19.62 2.21 -8.08
C ALA A 223 19.36 1.34 -6.81
N GLU A 224 19.11 1.94 -5.65
CA GLU A 224 18.65 1.24 -4.44
C GLU A 224 17.27 0.59 -4.62
N PHE A 225 16.45 1.10 -5.55
CA PHE A 225 15.15 0.53 -5.91
C PHE A 225 15.34 -0.55 -6.96
N GLY A 226 15.52 -1.81 -6.51
CA GLY A 226 16.00 -2.92 -7.36
C GLY A 226 14.93 -3.64 -8.18
N ILE A 227 13.68 -3.73 -7.72
CA ILE A 227 12.62 -4.49 -8.40
C ILE A 227 11.66 -3.53 -9.08
N GLY A 228 11.42 -3.78 -10.36
CA GLY A 228 10.47 -3.03 -11.18
C GLY A 228 11.12 -1.94 -12.02
N GLY A 229 10.90 -2.01 -13.33
CA GLY A 229 11.33 -0.98 -14.29
C GLY A 229 10.32 0.16 -14.46
N GLY A 230 9.16 0.09 -13.81
CA GLY A 230 8.08 1.08 -13.89
C GLY A 230 8.17 2.13 -12.79
N SER A 231 7.41 1.99 -11.76
CA SER A 231 7.40 2.91 -10.61
C SER A 231 7.61 2.19 -9.30
N GLN A 232 7.94 2.99 -8.27
CA GLN A 232 8.05 2.56 -6.89
C GLN A 232 6.93 3.23 -6.09
N PHE A 233 6.00 2.44 -5.57
CA PHE A 233 4.93 2.90 -4.70
C PHE A 233 5.27 2.55 -3.24
N ASN A 234 5.54 3.57 -2.44
CA ASN A 234 5.89 3.42 -1.04
C ASN A 234 4.71 3.79 -0.15
N VAL A 235 4.25 2.84 0.65
CA VAL A 235 3.26 3.04 1.71
C VAL A 235 3.98 3.01 3.04
N ILE A 236 3.87 4.09 3.80
CA ILE A 236 4.42 4.18 5.15
C ILE A 236 3.28 4.13 6.15
N THR A 237 3.35 3.20 7.10
CA THR A 237 2.31 3.06 8.12
C THR A 237 2.51 4.04 9.27
N LYS A 238 1.39 4.41 9.92
CA LYS A 238 1.41 5.20 11.15
C LYS A 238 2.16 4.48 12.25
N GLY A 239 2.94 5.21 13.03
CA GLY A 239 3.54 4.74 14.28
C GLY A 239 2.87 5.39 15.49
N GLY A 240 3.24 4.93 16.68
CA GLY A 240 2.86 5.60 17.92
C GLY A 240 3.66 6.88 18.16
N THR A 241 3.15 7.73 19.02
CA THR A 241 3.76 8.99 19.49
C THR A 241 3.73 9.03 21.02
N ASN A 242 4.25 10.11 21.64
CA ASN A 242 4.15 10.29 23.09
C ASN A 242 2.72 10.55 23.59
N GLY A 243 1.83 11.02 22.71
CA GLY A 243 0.41 11.16 23.00
C GLY A 243 -0.35 9.90 22.60
N LEU A 244 -1.25 9.43 23.48
CA LEU A 244 -2.21 8.40 23.12
C LEU A 244 -3.22 8.97 22.12
N HIS A 245 -3.40 8.30 20.98
CA HIS A 245 -4.33 8.73 19.95
C HIS A 245 -4.97 7.51 19.29
N GLY A 246 -6.13 7.71 18.70
CA GLY A 246 -6.84 6.65 18.00
C GLY A 246 -8.00 7.18 17.18
N SER A 247 -8.61 6.29 16.42
CA SER A 247 -9.81 6.57 15.65
C SER A 247 -10.77 5.37 15.74
N LEU A 248 -12.06 5.65 15.71
CA LEU A 248 -13.11 4.70 15.49
C LEU A 248 -13.86 5.13 14.23
N TYR A 249 -14.09 4.20 13.32
CA TYR A 249 -14.76 4.52 12.08
C TYR A 249 -15.77 3.45 11.68
N TRP A 250 -16.85 3.91 11.01
CA TRP A 250 -17.85 3.06 10.37
C TRP A 250 -18.40 3.76 9.14
N PHE A 251 -18.23 3.13 8.00
CA PHE A 251 -18.75 3.59 6.72
C PHE A 251 -19.76 2.58 6.20
N HIS A 252 -20.99 3.04 6.05
CA HIS A 252 -22.08 2.22 5.52
C HIS A 252 -22.43 2.66 4.12
N ARG A 253 -22.59 1.71 3.21
CA ARG A 253 -23.07 1.93 1.85
C ARG A 253 -24.21 0.98 1.55
N ASN A 254 -25.31 1.51 1.02
CA ASN A 254 -26.51 0.75 0.69
C ASN A 254 -27.02 1.17 -0.69
N ASP A 255 -27.42 0.18 -1.49
CA ASP A 255 -27.99 0.41 -2.83
C ASP A 255 -29.24 1.30 -2.81
N LYS A 256 -30.00 1.30 -1.70
CA LYS A 256 -31.18 2.18 -1.56
C LYS A 256 -30.85 3.66 -1.73
N LEU A 257 -29.62 4.06 -1.46
CA LEU A 257 -29.10 5.41 -1.62
C LEU A 257 -28.37 5.64 -2.96
N ASN A 258 -28.26 4.61 -3.80
CA ASN A 258 -27.58 4.70 -5.09
C ASN A 258 -28.58 4.98 -6.23
N ALA A 259 -28.12 5.69 -7.25
CA ALA A 259 -28.79 5.70 -8.55
C ALA A 259 -28.64 4.34 -9.26
N ARG A 260 -29.54 4.06 -10.19
CA ARG A 260 -29.42 2.94 -11.11
C ARG A 260 -28.25 3.18 -12.09
N ASN A 261 -27.45 2.18 -12.35
CA ASN A 261 -26.46 2.25 -13.44
C ASN A 261 -27.19 2.40 -14.79
N PHE A 262 -26.68 3.28 -15.65
CA PHE A 262 -27.29 3.56 -16.97
C PHE A 262 -27.52 2.27 -17.81
N PHE A 263 -26.55 1.35 -17.81
CA PHE A 263 -26.61 0.11 -18.57
C PHE A 263 -27.32 -1.05 -17.85
N SER A 264 -27.77 -0.86 -16.62
CA SER A 264 -28.47 -1.91 -15.87
C SER A 264 -29.98 -1.73 -15.96
N PRO A 265 -30.78 -2.80 -16.17
CA PRO A 265 -32.22 -2.72 -16.22
C PRO A 265 -32.84 -2.32 -14.88
N ARG A 266 -32.15 -2.62 -13.78
CA ARG A 266 -32.54 -2.28 -12.41
C ARG A 266 -31.36 -1.89 -11.56
N ARG A 267 -31.63 -1.30 -10.40
CA ARG A 267 -30.60 -1.00 -9.41
C ARG A 267 -30.03 -2.31 -8.84
N GLU A 268 -28.71 -2.45 -8.91
CA GLU A 268 -28.00 -3.63 -8.40
C GLU A 268 -27.96 -3.59 -6.88
N PRO A 269 -28.39 -4.64 -6.19
CA PRO A 269 -28.28 -4.72 -4.73
C PRO A 269 -26.84 -4.60 -4.26
N PHE A 270 -26.63 -3.75 -3.28
CA PHE A 270 -25.33 -3.55 -2.64
C PHE A 270 -25.49 -3.18 -1.17
N LYS A 271 -24.85 -3.91 -0.29
CA LYS A 271 -24.70 -3.58 1.13
C LYS A 271 -23.24 -3.70 1.52
N GLY A 272 -22.64 -2.61 1.93
CA GLY A 272 -21.24 -2.54 2.37
C GLY A 272 -21.13 -1.93 3.75
N ASN A 273 -20.31 -2.54 4.59
CA ASN A 273 -19.86 -1.98 5.85
C ASN A 273 -18.35 -2.06 5.90
N ASP A 274 -17.72 -0.95 6.24
CA ASP A 274 -16.30 -0.83 6.48
C ASP A 274 -16.13 -0.16 7.84
N PHE A 275 -15.66 -0.89 8.83
CA PHE A 275 -15.58 -0.43 10.20
C PHE A 275 -14.35 -0.96 10.90
N GLY A 276 -13.90 -0.23 11.89
CA GLY A 276 -12.72 -0.60 12.63
C GLY A 276 -12.29 0.47 13.62
N PHE A 277 -11.17 0.21 14.25
CA PHE A 277 -10.55 1.18 15.14
C PHE A 277 -9.02 1.12 15.02
N SER A 278 -8.39 2.24 15.32
CA SER A 278 -6.95 2.32 15.51
C SER A 278 -6.61 2.94 16.85
N VAL A 279 -5.46 2.55 17.40
CA VAL A 279 -4.90 3.15 18.60
C VAL A 279 -3.38 3.14 18.50
N GLY A 280 -2.75 4.24 18.91
CA GLY A 280 -1.30 4.38 18.97
C GLY A 280 -0.87 5.27 20.12
N GLY A 281 0.33 5.03 20.62
CA GLY A 281 0.85 5.78 21.75
C GLY A 281 2.16 5.20 22.27
N PRO A 282 2.65 5.70 23.42
CA PRO A 282 3.79 5.10 24.10
C PRO A 282 3.39 3.81 24.80
N VAL A 283 4.27 2.83 24.83
CA VAL A 283 4.06 1.64 25.69
C VAL A 283 4.23 2.08 27.14
N TYR A 284 3.15 2.11 27.88
CA TYR A 284 3.15 2.49 29.28
C TYR A 284 2.48 1.41 30.14
N ILE A 285 3.27 0.83 31.04
CA ILE A 285 2.80 -0.15 32.02
C ILE A 285 3.03 0.45 33.40
N PRO A 286 1.98 0.85 34.13
CA PRO A 286 2.13 1.52 35.42
C PRO A 286 3.08 0.76 36.35
N LYS A 287 4.00 1.46 36.99
CA LYS A 287 5.02 0.95 37.93
C LYS A 287 6.03 -0.05 37.35
N VAL A 288 5.92 -0.45 36.05
CA VAL A 288 6.80 -1.44 35.43
C VAL A 288 7.63 -0.81 34.32
N TYR A 289 7.00 -0.08 33.40
CA TYR A 289 7.70 0.44 32.22
C TYR A 289 7.10 1.75 31.72
N ASP A 290 7.95 2.77 31.58
CA ASP A 290 7.64 4.03 30.90
C ASP A 290 8.40 4.09 29.56
N GLY A 291 7.67 3.88 28.47
CA GLY A 291 8.19 3.89 27.11
C GLY A 291 8.12 5.25 26.41
N ARG A 292 7.75 6.34 27.10
CA ARG A 292 7.77 7.69 26.51
C ARG A 292 9.16 8.01 25.96
N ASN A 293 9.21 8.59 24.79
CA ASN A 293 10.41 8.86 23.99
C ASN A 293 11.22 7.60 23.55
N LYS A 294 10.75 6.38 23.90
CA LYS A 294 11.50 5.14 23.68
C LYS A 294 10.73 4.09 22.90
N THR A 295 9.56 3.70 23.40
CA THR A 295 8.80 2.58 22.82
C THR A 295 7.39 3.00 22.51
N PHE A 296 7.02 2.81 21.25
CA PHE A 296 5.73 3.20 20.73
C PHE A 296 5.04 2.02 20.09
N PHE A 297 3.73 2.02 20.14
CA PHE A 297 2.90 1.04 19.45
C PHE A 297 1.86 1.71 18.56
N PHE A 298 1.44 1.00 17.53
CA PHE A 298 0.27 1.33 16.73
C PHE A 298 -0.45 0.04 16.36
N VAL A 299 -1.76 0.00 16.59
CA VAL A 299 -2.63 -1.13 16.27
C VAL A 299 -3.81 -0.63 15.46
N LEU A 300 -4.17 -1.36 14.41
CA LEU A 300 -5.45 -1.22 13.71
C LEU A 300 -6.11 -2.59 13.61
N LEU A 301 -7.43 -2.63 13.89
CA LEU A 301 -8.30 -3.75 13.57
C LEU A 301 -9.43 -3.24 12.69
N GLY A 302 -9.55 -3.80 11.48
CA GLY A 302 -10.52 -3.38 10.48
C GLY A 302 -11.28 -4.55 9.86
N TRP A 303 -12.53 -4.31 9.52
CA TRP A 303 -13.42 -5.28 8.88
C TRP A 303 -14.17 -4.62 7.74
N ILE A 304 -14.15 -5.28 6.59
CA ILE A 304 -14.94 -4.91 5.43
C ILE A 304 -15.87 -6.06 5.13
N LYS A 305 -17.15 -5.76 5.03
CA LYS A 305 -18.22 -6.72 4.76
C LYS A 305 -19.06 -6.21 3.60
N GLU A 306 -18.89 -6.81 2.43
CA GLU A 306 -19.65 -6.42 1.23
C GLU A 306 -20.52 -7.58 0.76
N ARG A 307 -21.77 -7.25 0.48
CA ARG A 307 -22.77 -8.10 -0.16
C ARG A 307 -23.29 -7.36 -1.37
N ARG A 308 -23.10 -7.94 -2.54
CA ARG A 308 -23.57 -7.35 -3.79
C ARG A 308 -24.08 -8.43 -4.72
N GLU A 309 -24.88 -8.02 -5.68
CA GLU A 309 -25.26 -8.87 -6.80
C GLU A 309 -24.64 -8.30 -8.07
N GLN A 310 -24.35 -9.18 -8.99
CA GLN A 310 -23.85 -8.85 -10.31
C GLN A 310 -24.81 -9.40 -11.34
N ASN A 311 -25.19 -8.56 -12.29
CA ASN A 311 -26.00 -8.99 -13.41
C ASN A 311 -25.15 -9.69 -14.47
N PHE A 312 -25.59 -10.86 -14.88
CA PHE A 312 -24.99 -11.62 -15.98
C PHE A 312 -25.97 -11.72 -17.11
N LEU A 313 -25.47 -11.52 -18.32
CA LEU A 313 -26.20 -11.65 -19.58
C LEU A 313 -25.46 -12.65 -20.46
N GLN A 314 -26.07 -13.77 -20.77
CA GLN A 314 -25.44 -14.89 -21.47
C GLN A 314 -26.34 -15.43 -22.60
N ILE A 315 -25.73 -16.23 -23.46
CA ILE A 315 -26.44 -17.10 -24.40
C ILE A 315 -26.42 -18.50 -23.78
N VAL A 316 -27.58 -19.07 -23.56
CA VAL A 316 -27.77 -20.45 -23.09
C VAL A 316 -28.47 -21.29 -24.11
N PRO A 317 -28.25 -22.62 -24.14
CA PRO A 317 -28.94 -23.52 -25.08
C PRO A 317 -30.44 -23.52 -24.81
N THR A 318 -31.22 -23.42 -25.86
CA THR A 318 -32.67 -23.58 -25.81
C THR A 318 -33.05 -25.03 -25.45
N ALA A 319 -34.29 -25.28 -25.03
CA ALA A 319 -34.77 -26.62 -24.73
C ALA A 319 -34.55 -27.57 -25.91
N ALA A 320 -34.76 -27.08 -27.15
CA ALA A 320 -34.50 -27.85 -28.37
C ALA A 320 -33.02 -28.22 -28.51
N TYR A 321 -32.11 -27.28 -28.31
CA TYR A 321 -30.67 -27.54 -28.41
C TYR A 321 -30.17 -28.51 -27.34
N LYS A 322 -30.74 -28.49 -26.15
CA LYS A 322 -30.41 -29.42 -25.06
C LYS A 322 -30.76 -30.86 -25.38
N THR A 323 -31.66 -31.07 -26.32
CA THR A 323 -32.10 -32.41 -26.80
C THR A 323 -31.53 -32.79 -28.15
N GLY A 324 -30.59 -32.02 -28.70
CA GLY A 324 -29.94 -32.29 -29.98
C GLY A 324 -30.70 -31.78 -31.21
N ASN A 325 -31.77 -31.04 -31.04
CA ASN A 325 -32.53 -30.42 -32.14
C ASN A 325 -31.96 -29.00 -32.39
N PHE A 326 -31.16 -28.86 -33.44
CA PHE A 326 -30.56 -27.61 -33.88
C PHE A 326 -31.24 -27.05 -35.14
N SER A 327 -32.49 -27.40 -35.42
CA SER A 327 -33.23 -26.94 -36.62
C SER A 327 -33.30 -25.41 -36.71
N GLY A 328 -33.27 -24.70 -35.58
CA GLY A 328 -33.21 -23.23 -35.53
C GLY A 328 -31.80 -22.62 -35.75
N LEU A 329 -30.78 -23.43 -36.01
CA LEU A 329 -29.43 -22.94 -36.30
C LEU A 329 -29.39 -22.48 -37.77
N GLY A 330 -29.10 -21.22 -38.04
CA GLY A 330 -29.08 -20.64 -39.40
C GLY A 330 -27.99 -21.18 -40.35
N ARG A 331 -27.36 -22.31 -40.00
CA ARG A 331 -26.32 -22.99 -40.77
C ARG A 331 -26.40 -24.49 -40.60
N PRO A 332 -25.91 -25.29 -41.59
CA PRO A 332 -25.89 -26.76 -41.49
C PRO A 332 -25.02 -27.23 -40.31
N LEU A 333 -25.50 -28.21 -39.58
CA LEU A 333 -24.74 -28.95 -38.57
C LEU A 333 -24.21 -30.24 -39.22
N PHE A 334 -22.89 -30.39 -39.26
CA PHE A 334 -22.22 -31.52 -39.88
C PHE A 334 -21.93 -32.63 -38.88
N ASP A 335 -22.07 -33.86 -39.30
CA ASP A 335 -21.69 -35.06 -38.59
C ASP A 335 -20.14 -35.20 -38.63
N PRO A 336 -19.46 -35.24 -37.49
CA PRO A 336 -17.99 -35.32 -37.44
C PRO A 336 -17.44 -36.68 -37.96
N ASP A 337 -18.25 -37.72 -37.97
CA ASP A 337 -17.80 -39.05 -38.39
C ASP A 337 -17.76 -39.23 -39.92
N ASN A 338 -18.64 -38.58 -40.67
CA ASN A 338 -18.75 -38.76 -42.11
C ASN A 338 -18.74 -37.43 -42.92
N GLY A 339 -18.70 -36.28 -42.21
CA GLY A 339 -18.69 -34.96 -42.86
C GLY A 339 -19.99 -34.54 -43.54
N MET A 340 -21.07 -35.31 -43.43
CA MET A 340 -22.35 -35.00 -44.02
C MET A 340 -23.23 -34.18 -43.07
N PRO A 341 -24.10 -33.30 -43.55
CA PRO A 341 -25.01 -32.56 -42.71
C PRO A 341 -26.06 -33.49 -42.06
N PHE A 342 -26.34 -33.27 -40.77
CA PHE A 342 -27.47 -33.93 -40.11
C PHE A 342 -28.81 -33.51 -40.78
N ALA A 343 -29.67 -34.48 -41.07
CA ALA A 343 -30.98 -34.20 -41.63
C ALA A 343 -31.80 -33.29 -40.72
N GLY A 344 -32.22 -32.12 -41.26
CA GLY A 344 -32.94 -31.10 -40.49
C GLY A 344 -32.15 -30.50 -39.33
N ASN A 345 -30.83 -30.61 -39.32
CA ASN A 345 -29.99 -30.20 -38.20
C ASN A 345 -30.34 -30.87 -36.86
N VAL A 346 -30.82 -32.12 -36.90
CA VAL A 346 -31.17 -32.88 -35.70
C VAL A 346 -30.20 -34.03 -35.52
N ILE A 347 -29.54 -34.07 -34.37
CA ILE A 347 -28.67 -35.19 -33.98
C ILE A 347 -29.57 -36.34 -33.52
N PRO A 348 -29.46 -37.56 -34.11
CA PRO A 348 -30.22 -38.71 -33.65
C PRO A 348 -29.97 -39.00 -32.16
N ALA A 349 -31.04 -39.28 -31.40
CA ALA A 349 -30.93 -39.47 -29.95
C ALA A 349 -29.92 -40.56 -29.53
N ALA A 350 -29.78 -41.61 -30.34
CA ALA A 350 -28.82 -42.68 -30.10
C ALA A 350 -27.33 -42.25 -30.23
N ARG A 351 -27.09 -41.10 -30.87
CA ARG A 351 -25.76 -40.54 -31.08
C ARG A 351 -25.39 -39.43 -30.07
N ILE A 352 -26.34 -39.04 -29.24
CA ILE A 352 -26.05 -38.02 -28.22
C ILE A 352 -25.42 -38.71 -27.04
N ASP A 353 -24.20 -38.27 -26.68
CA ASP A 353 -23.51 -38.75 -25.51
C ASP A 353 -24.30 -38.47 -24.23
N ARG A 354 -24.41 -39.48 -23.37
CA ARG A 354 -25.18 -39.41 -22.12
C ARG A 354 -24.65 -38.34 -21.17
N ASN A 355 -23.34 -38.14 -21.14
CA ASN A 355 -22.70 -37.11 -20.27
C ASN A 355 -22.99 -35.72 -20.84
N ALA A 356 -22.98 -35.56 -22.18
CA ALA A 356 -23.36 -34.32 -22.84
C ALA A 356 -24.76 -33.87 -22.49
N LEU A 357 -25.74 -34.84 -22.47
CA LEU A 357 -27.10 -34.56 -21.99
C LEU A 357 -27.13 -34.13 -20.50
N GLY A 358 -26.28 -34.76 -19.69
CA GLY A 358 -26.10 -34.38 -18.30
C GLY A 358 -25.62 -32.93 -18.15
N TYR A 359 -24.59 -32.56 -18.89
CA TYR A 359 -24.06 -31.17 -18.89
C TYR A 359 -25.09 -30.17 -19.45
N ALA A 360 -25.81 -30.53 -20.55
CA ALA A 360 -26.82 -29.66 -21.12
C ALA A 360 -27.96 -29.32 -20.13
N LYS A 361 -28.34 -30.26 -19.27
CA LYS A 361 -29.33 -30.03 -18.21
C LYS A 361 -28.87 -29.09 -17.11
N MET A 362 -27.55 -28.89 -16.92
CA MET A 362 -27.03 -27.94 -15.91
C MET A 362 -27.23 -26.49 -16.35
N TYR A 363 -27.38 -26.22 -17.64
CA TYR A 363 -27.66 -24.87 -18.13
C TYR A 363 -29.13 -24.50 -17.86
N PRO A 364 -29.36 -23.26 -17.36
CA PRO A 364 -30.73 -22.76 -17.21
C PRO A 364 -31.46 -22.65 -18.55
N ASP A 365 -32.78 -22.55 -18.53
CA ASP A 365 -33.54 -22.23 -19.71
C ASP A 365 -33.51 -20.73 -20.01
N PRO A 366 -33.64 -20.33 -21.29
CA PRO A 366 -33.76 -18.93 -21.66
C PRO A 366 -34.90 -18.23 -20.90
N ASN A 367 -34.67 -17.01 -20.45
CA ASN A 367 -35.65 -16.21 -19.69
C ASN A 367 -35.86 -14.79 -20.25
N PHE A 368 -35.15 -14.43 -21.31
CA PHE A 368 -35.34 -13.19 -22.08
C PHE A 368 -34.65 -13.32 -23.45
N LEU A 369 -34.77 -12.32 -24.31
CA LEU A 369 -34.02 -12.20 -25.55
C LEU A 369 -33.72 -10.71 -25.81
N ASP A 370 -32.49 -10.40 -26.13
CA ASP A 370 -32.12 -9.03 -26.56
C ASP A 370 -31.68 -8.98 -28.03
N ALA A 371 -31.45 -7.78 -28.53
CA ALA A 371 -31.03 -7.54 -29.92
C ALA A 371 -29.63 -8.13 -30.24
N ALA A 372 -28.81 -8.45 -29.25
CA ALA A 372 -27.53 -9.12 -29.43
C ALA A 372 -27.62 -10.65 -29.36
N GLY A 373 -28.83 -11.20 -29.25
CA GLY A 373 -29.09 -12.65 -29.20
C GLY A 373 -28.82 -13.27 -27.83
N ARG A 374 -28.56 -12.48 -26.77
CA ARG A 374 -28.46 -13.01 -25.43
C ARG A 374 -29.84 -13.37 -24.92
N ASN A 375 -29.96 -14.57 -24.39
CA ASN A 375 -31.27 -15.16 -24.08
C ASN A 375 -31.44 -15.58 -22.60
N TRP A 376 -30.45 -15.26 -21.75
CA TRP A 376 -30.52 -15.55 -20.33
C TRP A 376 -29.88 -14.44 -19.49
N THR A 377 -30.56 -14.10 -18.41
CA THR A 377 -30.04 -13.14 -17.41
C THR A 377 -30.27 -13.66 -16.01
N THR A 378 -29.34 -13.35 -15.12
CA THR A 378 -29.44 -13.60 -13.68
C THR A 378 -28.71 -12.58 -12.86
N LEU A 379 -29.16 -12.43 -11.62
CA LEU A 379 -28.38 -11.76 -10.57
C LEU A 379 -27.72 -12.83 -9.71
N ALA A 380 -26.42 -12.86 -9.73
CA ALA A 380 -25.65 -13.74 -8.86
C ALA A 380 -25.04 -12.97 -7.67
N GLY A 381 -25.31 -13.48 -6.49
CA GLY A 381 -24.77 -12.90 -5.25
C GLY A 381 -23.26 -13.04 -5.18
N ARG A 382 -22.61 -11.99 -4.66
CA ARG A 382 -21.19 -11.96 -4.36
C ARG A 382 -20.95 -11.49 -2.92
N VAL A 383 -20.08 -12.21 -2.24
CA VAL A 383 -19.57 -11.88 -0.90
C VAL A 383 -18.12 -11.47 -1.02
N ASP A 384 -17.79 -10.30 -0.50
CA ASP A 384 -16.41 -9.83 -0.40
C ASP A 384 -16.17 -9.39 1.05
N ASP A 385 -15.51 -10.23 1.83
CA ASP A 385 -15.17 -9.96 3.23
C ASP A 385 -13.67 -9.82 3.38
N THR A 386 -13.22 -8.82 4.14
CA THR A 386 -11.82 -8.63 4.48
C THR A 386 -11.70 -8.35 5.98
N ASN A 387 -10.83 -9.09 6.65
CA ASN A 387 -10.43 -8.83 8.03
C ASN A 387 -8.96 -8.41 8.00
N GLU A 388 -8.69 -7.17 8.32
CA GLU A 388 -7.35 -6.58 8.31
C GLU A 388 -6.91 -6.26 9.74
N LYS A 389 -5.68 -6.59 10.07
CA LYS A 389 -5.05 -6.21 11.33
C LYS A 389 -3.69 -5.62 11.02
N ASN A 390 -3.28 -4.63 11.78
CA ASN A 390 -1.95 -4.06 11.70
C ASN A 390 -1.41 -3.88 13.12
N PHE A 391 -0.22 -4.41 13.36
CA PHE A 391 0.48 -4.28 14.62
C PHE A 391 1.86 -3.71 14.31
N ARG A 392 2.20 -2.58 14.92
CA ARG A 392 3.51 -1.95 14.76
C ARG A 392 4.08 -1.58 16.11
N ILE A 393 5.35 -1.83 16.30
CA ILE A 393 6.14 -1.43 17.48
C ILE A 393 7.40 -0.76 16.98
N ASP A 394 7.68 0.39 17.52
CA ASP A 394 8.92 1.15 17.31
C ASP A 394 9.65 1.25 18.64
N HIS A 395 10.92 0.87 18.68
CA HIS A 395 11.75 0.98 19.87
C HIS A 395 13.07 1.69 19.59
N ASN A 396 13.36 2.71 20.37
CA ASN A 396 14.63 3.45 20.34
C ASN A 396 15.49 2.98 21.50
N PHE A 397 16.51 2.17 21.23
CA PHE A 397 17.47 1.74 22.25
C PHE A 397 18.39 2.90 22.67
N SER A 398 18.76 3.74 21.71
CA SER A 398 19.55 4.95 21.88
C SER A 398 19.34 5.89 20.70
N ASP A 399 20.00 7.04 20.68
CA ASP A 399 19.98 7.97 19.54
C ASP A 399 20.55 7.35 18.27
N LYS A 400 21.39 6.31 18.41
CA LYS A 400 22.02 5.60 17.29
C LYS A 400 21.26 4.36 16.84
N HIS A 401 20.54 3.71 17.72
CA HIS A 401 19.94 2.39 17.52
C HIS A 401 18.42 2.46 17.60
N ARG A 402 17.76 2.06 16.53
CA ARG A 402 16.29 1.97 16.46
C ARG A 402 15.88 0.66 15.79
N VAL A 403 14.82 0.05 16.31
CA VAL A 403 14.10 -1.07 15.69
C VAL A 403 12.66 -0.67 15.42
N MET A 404 12.16 -1.00 14.27
CA MET A 404 10.74 -1.00 13.94
C MET A 404 10.34 -2.41 13.55
N TRP A 405 9.25 -2.87 14.10
CA TRP A 405 8.64 -4.14 13.73
C TRP A 405 7.17 -3.92 13.39
N ARG A 406 6.73 -4.52 12.29
CA ARG A 406 5.34 -4.50 11.84
C ARG A 406 4.90 -5.89 11.41
N TYR A 407 3.70 -6.26 11.79
CA TYR A 407 3.02 -7.47 11.35
C TYR A 407 1.60 -7.15 10.92
N THR A 408 1.25 -7.50 9.68
CA THR A 408 -0.05 -7.22 9.09
C THR A 408 -0.63 -8.53 8.56
N PRO A 409 -1.41 -9.28 9.36
CA PRO A 409 -2.22 -10.38 8.86
C PRO A 409 -3.53 -9.85 8.27
N GLU A 410 -3.89 -10.38 7.12
CA GLU A 410 -5.15 -10.11 6.44
C GLU A 410 -5.80 -11.43 6.04
N PHE A 411 -7.10 -11.52 6.19
CA PHE A 411 -7.90 -12.64 5.69
C PHE A 411 -8.99 -12.12 4.78
N ARG A 412 -9.08 -12.67 3.58
CA ARG A 412 -10.10 -12.32 2.60
C ARG A 412 -10.94 -13.54 2.24
N LEU A 413 -12.25 -13.32 2.17
CA LEU A 413 -13.22 -14.24 1.63
C LEU A 413 -13.87 -13.60 0.42
N ASN A 414 -13.75 -14.24 -0.74
CA ASN A 414 -14.50 -13.88 -1.94
C ASN A 414 -15.29 -15.09 -2.40
N ASP A 415 -16.59 -14.99 -2.33
CA ASP A 415 -17.51 -15.99 -2.87
C ASP A 415 -18.36 -15.32 -3.96
N PHE A 416 -18.21 -15.77 -5.19
CA PHE A 416 -18.88 -15.18 -6.35
C PHE A 416 -19.12 -16.22 -7.46
N ALA A 417 -20.14 -15.97 -8.27
CA ALA A 417 -20.28 -16.68 -9.52
C ALA A 417 -19.15 -16.27 -10.48
N THR A 418 -18.65 -17.22 -11.26
CA THR A 418 -17.65 -16.95 -12.29
C THR A 418 -18.22 -16.06 -13.40
N SER A 419 -17.44 -15.78 -14.43
CA SER A 419 -17.81 -14.88 -15.53
C SER A 419 -19.12 -15.23 -16.26
N SER A 420 -19.62 -16.45 -16.10
CA SER A 420 -20.89 -16.91 -16.70
C SER A 420 -22.13 -16.66 -15.85
N GLY A 421 -21.98 -16.40 -14.56
CA GLY A 421 -23.11 -16.21 -13.63
C GLY A 421 -23.88 -17.50 -13.26
N PHE A 422 -23.46 -18.65 -13.77
CA PHE A 422 -24.12 -19.92 -13.47
C PHE A 422 -23.89 -20.34 -12.02
N SER A 423 -24.93 -20.83 -11.35
CA SER A 423 -24.88 -21.21 -9.93
C SER A 423 -23.91 -22.37 -9.65
N PHE A 424 -23.71 -23.26 -10.63
CA PHE A 424 -22.78 -24.39 -10.52
C PHE A 424 -21.31 -24.00 -10.80
N LEU A 425 -21.05 -22.78 -11.26
CA LEU A 425 -19.71 -22.25 -11.47
C LEU A 425 -19.42 -21.11 -10.47
N ARG A 426 -19.49 -21.43 -9.19
CA ARG A 426 -19.10 -20.51 -8.12
C ARG A 426 -17.64 -20.72 -7.71
N GLN A 427 -16.99 -19.64 -7.36
CA GLN A 427 -15.64 -19.63 -6.83
C GLN A 427 -15.67 -19.08 -5.41
N ASN A 428 -15.18 -19.86 -4.48
CA ASN A 428 -14.98 -19.47 -3.09
C ASN A 428 -13.48 -19.38 -2.81
N ASN A 429 -12.96 -18.16 -2.79
CA ASN A 429 -11.56 -17.91 -2.53
C ASN A 429 -11.37 -17.44 -1.09
N GLN A 430 -10.65 -18.21 -0.32
CA GLN A 430 -10.18 -17.84 1.01
C GLN A 430 -8.68 -17.56 0.92
N THR A 431 -8.31 -16.31 1.06
CA THR A 431 -6.93 -15.88 0.87
C THR A 431 -6.40 -15.30 2.18
N PRO A 432 -5.65 -16.08 2.96
CA PRO A 432 -4.84 -15.52 4.03
C PRO A 432 -3.62 -14.82 3.41
N ALA A 433 -3.35 -13.61 3.85
CA ALA A 433 -2.14 -12.88 3.48
C ALA A 433 -1.46 -12.39 4.76
N ARG A 434 -0.14 -12.36 4.74
CA ARG A 434 0.66 -11.89 5.87
C ARG A 434 1.83 -11.10 5.33
N ASN A 435 2.15 -10.00 5.96
CA ASN A 435 3.36 -9.27 5.68
C ASN A 435 4.00 -8.87 7.00
N MET A 436 5.27 -9.16 7.13
CA MET A 436 6.06 -8.79 8.30
C MET A 436 7.27 -7.99 7.84
N THR A 437 7.54 -6.90 8.52
CA THR A 437 8.71 -6.05 8.25
C THR A 437 9.42 -5.76 9.57
N ALA A 438 10.71 -5.97 9.60
CA ALA A 438 11.56 -5.57 10.71
C ALA A 438 12.69 -4.70 10.17
N ASN A 439 12.80 -3.47 10.67
CA ASN A 439 13.82 -2.52 10.29
C ASN A 439 14.71 -2.21 11.49
N TYR A 440 15.99 -2.41 11.33
CA TYR A 440 17.00 -1.94 12.31
C TYR A 440 17.83 -0.81 11.68
N ASN A 441 17.80 0.36 12.30
CA ASN A 441 18.58 1.51 11.87
C ASN A 441 19.72 1.77 12.85
N LEU A 442 20.95 1.84 12.32
CA LEU A 442 22.14 2.22 13.04
C LEU A 442 22.72 3.51 12.45
N ASN A 443 22.73 4.58 13.23
CA ASN A 443 23.37 5.85 12.88
C ASN A 443 24.77 5.90 13.48
N TYR A 444 25.80 5.81 12.65
CA TYR A 444 27.19 5.91 13.10
C TYR A 444 27.84 7.20 12.59
N ALA A 445 28.40 8.00 13.49
CA ALA A 445 28.90 9.35 13.21
C ALA A 445 30.27 9.42 12.51
N ARG A 446 30.90 8.31 12.14
CA ARG A 446 32.12 8.28 11.34
C ARG A 446 31.96 7.46 10.09
N LYS A 447 32.07 8.14 8.91
CA LYS A 447 32.12 7.55 7.55
C LYS A 447 31.25 6.30 7.39
N SER A 448 29.98 6.51 7.14
CA SER A 448 28.99 5.65 6.50
C SER A 448 29.33 4.17 6.33
N LEU A 449 29.24 3.36 7.37
CA LEU A 449 28.96 1.94 7.25
C LEU A 449 27.57 1.70 7.85
N ARG A 450 26.59 1.55 6.97
CA ARG A 450 25.20 1.26 7.34
C ARG A 450 24.98 -0.23 7.28
N ARG A 451 24.41 -0.78 8.32
CA ARG A 451 23.83 -2.12 8.27
C ARG A 451 22.35 -2.03 8.60
N ARG A 452 21.53 -2.45 7.68
CA ARG A 452 20.09 -2.67 7.89
C ARG A 452 19.82 -4.14 7.74
N LEU A 453 19.02 -4.68 8.65
CA LEU A 453 18.48 -6.02 8.55
C LEU A 453 17.02 -5.89 8.16
N PHE A 454 16.63 -6.44 7.01
CA PHE A 454 15.25 -6.67 6.63
C PHE A 454 14.96 -8.17 6.67
N VAL A 455 13.91 -8.53 7.35
CA VAL A 455 13.28 -9.84 7.20
C VAL A 455 11.89 -9.58 6.66
N GLY A 456 11.71 -9.79 5.37
CA GLY A 456 10.40 -9.81 4.72
C GLY A 456 10.04 -11.25 4.45
N ALA A 457 8.92 -11.71 5.00
CA ALA A 457 8.27 -12.94 4.58
C ALA A 457 6.86 -12.56 4.11
N ALA A 458 6.54 -12.88 2.86
CA ALA A 458 5.22 -12.79 2.27
C ALA A 458 4.47 -14.11 2.45
#